data_9bcd0e8650241a0db8088582e6f52754
#
_entry.id   9bcd0e8650241a0db8088582e6f52754
#
_cell.length_a   1.000
_cell.length_b   1.000
_cell.length_c   1.000
_cell.angle_alpha   90.00
_cell.angle_beta   90.00
_cell.angle_gamma   90.00
#
_symmetry.space_group_name_H-M   'P 1'
#
loop_
_entity.id
_entity.type
_entity.pdbx_description
1 polymer ?
#
loop_
_entity_poly.entity_id
_entity_poly.type
_entity_poly.pdbx_seq_one_letter_code
_entity_poly.pdbx_strand_id
1 'polypeptide(L)'
;MKEICLLIEGLIALVMIYSDWKTFWRDQNRILEIFFDFLIVEKGLSQNTIFSYKRDFKLLCMYLFDSNWFKKNVSPKRKKNLYESINKESSKKKLTSLRQLNHNILRDFFFQLEKNGFKNTSRARFHSTLKQFYDYELKQKNVVENPIEFIDKPSVKRNLPTVLNEKDIDSLLNHIRKNSLKSDSIAKQKKMKKIKCLIEILYSTGLRVSELINLKIGDIDLNKRTLVVFGKGGKERNAYFTAKASKAIKEWLNCNPDSSEFLFPSHGVSGHITRDSVNKILSEISIELGLNNNQLTPHKLRHAFATHMLNKGADIRVIQQLLGHSNVSTTEIYTHILDSETVETVLKNHPLGKSLS
;
A
#
# COMPACT_ATOMS: atom_id res chain seq x y z
N MET A 1 4.55 -57.17 -20.37
CA MET A 1 4.59 -55.94 -21.19
C MET A 1 3.70 -54.83 -20.68
N LYS A 2 2.49 -55.05 -20.14
CA LYS A 2 1.64 -53.97 -19.58
C LYS A 2 2.19 -53.35 -18.28
N GLU A 3 2.86 -54.12 -17.42
CA GLU A 3 3.46 -53.62 -16.18
C GLU A 3 4.72 -52.77 -16.44
N ILE A 4 5.46 -53.10 -17.50
CA ILE A 4 6.64 -52.32 -17.92
C ILE A 4 6.21 -50.97 -18.55
N CYS A 5 5.08 -50.93 -19.28
CA CYS A 5 4.50 -49.68 -19.76
C CYS A 5 4.03 -48.74 -18.62
N LEU A 6 3.36 -49.29 -17.58
CA LEU A 6 2.94 -48.52 -16.41
C LEU A 6 4.12 -47.98 -15.58
N LEU A 7 5.22 -48.73 -15.49
CA LEU A 7 6.47 -48.30 -14.87
C LEU A 7 7.16 -47.21 -15.70
N ILE A 8 7.12 -47.31 -17.01
CA ILE A 8 7.70 -46.31 -17.92
C ILE A 8 6.85 -45.04 -17.96
N GLU A 9 5.51 -45.14 -17.96
CA GLU A 9 4.62 -43.99 -17.81
C GLU A 9 4.75 -43.33 -16.43
N GLY A 10 4.91 -44.13 -15.35
CA GLY A 10 5.21 -43.61 -14.00
C GLY A 10 6.60 -42.94 -13.93
N LEU A 11 7.60 -43.45 -14.62
CA LEU A 11 8.96 -42.85 -14.71
C LEU A 11 8.99 -41.62 -15.63
N ILE A 12 8.18 -41.59 -16.69
CA ILE A 12 8.03 -40.41 -17.57
C ILE A 12 7.26 -39.28 -16.86
N ALA A 13 6.27 -39.59 -16.02
CA ALA A 13 5.61 -38.63 -15.16
C ALA A 13 6.56 -38.02 -14.10
N LEU A 14 7.66 -38.71 -13.77
CA LEU A 14 8.64 -38.26 -12.75
C LEU A 14 9.72 -37.32 -13.28
N VAL A 15 9.71 -36.96 -14.57
CA VAL A 15 10.71 -36.07 -15.17
C VAL A 15 10.04 -34.97 -16.00
N MET A 16 8.98 -34.34 -15.50
CA MET A 16 8.64 -33.03 -15.99
C MET A 16 9.66 -32.03 -15.43
N ILE A 17 10.77 -31.89 -16.13
CA ILE A 17 11.67 -30.75 -15.96
C ILE A 17 10.89 -29.55 -16.51
N TYR A 18 10.43 -28.67 -15.61
CA TYR A 18 9.80 -27.42 -16.05
C TYR A 18 10.74 -26.68 -16.96
N SER A 19 10.32 -26.44 -18.20
CA SER A 19 11.10 -25.71 -19.21
C SER A 19 11.15 -24.21 -18.91
N ASP A 20 10.15 -23.69 -18.19
CA ASP A 20 10.03 -22.28 -17.86
C ASP A 20 9.32 -22.04 -16.51
N TRP A 21 9.51 -20.83 -15.99
CA TRP A 21 8.94 -20.41 -14.71
C TRP A 21 7.40 -20.30 -14.72
N LYS A 22 6.77 -20.09 -15.88
CA LYS A 22 5.30 -19.91 -15.95
C LYS A 22 4.61 -21.24 -15.74
N THR A 23 5.14 -22.30 -16.31
CA THR A 23 4.64 -23.66 -16.12
C THR A 23 4.82 -24.08 -14.66
N PHE A 24 6.00 -23.88 -14.08
CA PHE A 24 6.24 -24.15 -12.68
C PHE A 24 5.31 -23.33 -11.77
N TRP A 25 5.16 -22.02 -12.03
CA TRP A 25 4.24 -21.16 -11.28
C TRP A 25 2.81 -21.68 -11.30
N ARG A 26 2.31 -22.09 -12.47
CA ARG A 26 0.95 -22.61 -12.63
C ARG A 26 0.73 -23.86 -11.76
N ASP A 27 1.70 -24.76 -11.74
CA ASP A 27 1.61 -25.99 -10.96
C ASP A 27 1.74 -25.75 -9.46
N GLN A 28 2.61 -24.81 -9.05
CA GLN A 28 2.74 -24.40 -7.66
C GLN A 28 1.53 -23.57 -7.18
N ASN A 29 0.80 -22.94 -8.10
CA ASN A 29 -0.31 -22.06 -7.75
C ASN A 29 -1.38 -22.80 -6.93
N ARG A 30 -1.64 -24.07 -7.19
CA ARG A 30 -2.61 -24.88 -6.42
C ARG A 30 -2.20 -25.00 -4.94
N ILE A 31 -0.94 -25.27 -4.67
CA ILE A 31 -0.39 -25.34 -3.30
C ILE A 31 -0.49 -23.98 -2.63
N LEU A 32 -0.13 -22.94 -3.37
CA LEU A 32 -0.16 -21.56 -2.88
C LEU A 32 -1.58 -21.05 -2.64
N GLU A 33 -2.57 -21.45 -3.45
CA GLU A 33 -3.97 -21.07 -3.23
C GLU A 33 -4.48 -21.62 -1.91
N ILE A 34 -4.23 -22.89 -1.59
CA ILE A 34 -4.61 -23.48 -0.29
C ILE A 34 -3.95 -22.70 0.87
N PHE A 35 -2.67 -22.36 0.72
CA PHE A 35 -1.97 -21.53 1.71
C PHE A 35 -2.56 -20.13 1.83
N PHE A 36 -2.92 -19.49 0.72
CA PHE A 36 -3.52 -18.15 0.76
C PHE A 36 -4.92 -18.16 1.37
N ASP A 37 -5.72 -19.19 1.09
CA ASP A 37 -7.03 -19.38 1.72
C ASP A 37 -6.89 -19.55 3.24
N PHE A 38 -5.93 -20.34 3.70
CA PHE A 38 -5.57 -20.43 5.11
C PHE A 38 -5.24 -19.05 5.71
N LEU A 39 -4.43 -18.26 5.02
CA LEU A 39 -4.06 -16.92 5.49
C LEU A 39 -5.26 -15.95 5.55
N ILE A 40 -6.21 -16.09 4.63
CA ILE A 40 -7.43 -15.28 4.61
C ILE A 40 -8.37 -15.70 5.74
N VAL A 41 -8.69 -16.98 5.79
CA VAL A 41 -9.73 -17.54 6.69
C VAL A 41 -9.25 -17.58 8.13
N GLU A 42 -8.09 -18.20 8.37
CA GLU A 42 -7.62 -18.42 9.74
C GLU A 42 -6.77 -17.27 10.30
N LYS A 43 -6.00 -16.56 9.46
CA LYS A 43 -5.16 -15.46 9.90
C LYS A 43 -5.77 -14.08 9.67
N GLY A 44 -6.92 -14.00 9.01
CA GLY A 44 -7.62 -12.72 8.74
C GLY A 44 -6.79 -11.73 7.93
N LEU A 45 -5.87 -12.21 7.07
CA LEU A 45 -5.02 -11.32 6.29
C LEU A 45 -5.81 -10.63 5.18
N SER A 46 -5.46 -9.37 4.92
CA SER A 46 -6.11 -8.59 3.86
C SER A 46 -5.73 -9.08 2.47
N GLN A 47 -6.65 -8.90 1.50
CA GLN A 47 -6.39 -9.20 0.09
C GLN A 47 -5.11 -8.52 -0.43
N ASN A 48 -4.83 -7.28 -0.02
CA ASN A 48 -3.60 -6.57 -0.41
C ASN A 48 -2.33 -7.27 0.10
N THR A 49 -2.38 -7.87 1.29
CA THR A 49 -1.28 -8.69 1.82
C THR A 49 -1.09 -9.94 0.97
N ILE A 50 -2.19 -10.62 0.63
CA ILE A 50 -2.18 -11.81 -0.24
C ILE A 50 -1.62 -11.46 -1.63
N PHE A 51 -2.05 -10.35 -2.26
CA PHE A 51 -1.47 -9.90 -3.52
C PHE A 51 0.05 -9.64 -3.42
N SER A 52 0.50 -9.08 -2.30
CA SER A 52 1.93 -8.87 -2.08
C SER A 52 2.69 -10.20 -1.96
N TYR A 53 2.12 -11.17 -1.26
CA TYR A 53 2.70 -12.51 -1.11
C TYR A 53 2.70 -13.29 -2.43
N LYS A 54 1.61 -13.22 -3.21
CA LYS A 54 1.56 -13.80 -4.57
C LYS A 54 2.68 -13.24 -5.46
N ARG A 55 2.95 -11.93 -5.39
CA ARG A 55 4.06 -11.30 -6.12
C ARG A 55 5.43 -11.78 -5.63
N ASP A 56 5.60 -12.01 -4.34
CA ASP A 56 6.82 -12.52 -3.75
C ASP A 56 7.11 -13.94 -4.26
N PHE A 57 6.15 -14.85 -4.20
CA PHE A 57 6.29 -16.21 -4.74
C PHE A 57 6.54 -16.22 -6.25
N LYS A 58 5.82 -15.38 -7.00
CA LYS A 58 6.05 -15.25 -8.43
C LYS A 58 7.50 -14.85 -8.74
N LEU A 59 8.05 -13.90 -7.97
CA LEU A 59 9.45 -13.47 -8.14
C LEU A 59 10.43 -14.60 -7.81
N LEU A 60 10.16 -15.38 -6.77
CA LEU A 60 10.94 -16.56 -6.42
C LEU A 60 10.92 -17.61 -7.55
N CYS A 61 9.74 -17.92 -8.11
CA CYS A 61 9.63 -18.84 -9.24
C CYS A 61 10.42 -18.36 -10.47
N MET A 62 10.36 -17.06 -10.75
CA MET A 62 11.16 -16.46 -11.82
C MET A 62 12.66 -16.60 -11.59
N TYR A 63 13.11 -16.37 -10.35
CA TYR A 63 14.51 -16.57 -9.98
C TYR A 63 14.98 -18.02 -10.18
N LEU A 64 14.14 -19.00 -9.84
CA LEU A 64 14.49 -20.42 -9.95
C LEU A 64 14.65 -20.90 -11.39
N PHE A 65 13.92 -20.33 -12.35
CA PHE A 65 13.83 -20.85 -13.72
C PHE A 65 14.29 -19.88 -14.81
N ASP A 66 14.39 -18.57 -14.55
CA ASP A 66 14.80 -17.59 -15.55
C ASP A 66 15.71 -16.51 -14.96
N SER A 67 17.01 -16.81 -14.91
CA SER A 67 18.01 -15.82 -14.49
C SER A 67 18.01 -14.54 -15.35
N ASN A 68 17.57 -14.63 -16.60
CA ASN A 68 17.52 -13.49 -17.52
C ASN A 68 16.29 -12.59 -17.24
N TRP A 69 15.21 -13.15 -16.70
CA TRP A 69 14.03 -12.34 -16.31
C TRP A 69 14.37 -11.32 -15.25
N PHE A 70 15.17 -11.70 -14.28
CA PHE A 70 15.69 -10.80 -13.24
C PHE A 70 16.44 -9.61 -13.86
N LYS A 71 17.21 -9.83 -14.92
CA LYS A 71 17.93 -8.79 -15.67
C LYS A 71 16.99 -7.85 -16.43
N LYS A 72 15.89 -8.38 -17.00
CA LYS A 72 14.97 -7.62 -17.87
C LYS A 72 13.99 -6.75 -17.09
N ASN A 73 13.56 -7.18 -15.90
CA ASN A 73 12.42 -6.57 -15.19
C ASN A 73 12.80 -5.73 -13.96
N VAL A 74 14.08 -5.59 -13.67
CA VAL A 74 14.57 -4.64 -12.66
C VAL A 74 14.64 -3.24 -13.27
N SER A 75 14.16 -2.22 -12.53
CA SER A 75 14.04 -0.86 -13.04
C SER A 75 15.38 -0.31 -13.59
N PRO A 76 15.38 0.59 -14.60
CA PRO A 76 16.58 1.14 -15.20
C PRO A 76 17.58 1.76 -14.21
N LYS A 77 17.11 2.34 -13.10
CA LYS A 77 17.95 2.85 -12.01
C LYS A 77 18.72 1.74 -11.27
N ARG A 78 18.27 0.49 -11.35
CA ARG A 78 18.90 -0.67 -10.74
C ARG A 78 19.79 -1.46 -11.72
N LYS A 79 19.67 -1.19 -13.03
CA LYS A 79 20.44 -1.89 -14.06
C LYS A 79 21.94 -1.55 -14.05
N LYS A 80 22.35 -0.40 -13.52
CA LYS A 80 23.73 0.09 -13.61
C LYS A 80 24.76 -0.81 -12.90
N ASN A 81 24.33 -1.61 -11.91
CA ASN A 81 25.19 -2.51 -11.13
C ASN A 81 25.05 -3.99 -11.50
N LEU A 82 24.29 -4.31 -12.56
CA LEU A 82 23.84 -5.68 -12.83
C LEU A 82 24.75 -6.46 -13.80
N TYR A 83 25.66 -5.78 -14.50
CA TYR A 83 26.31 -6.36 -15.68
C TYR A 83 27.52 -7.26 -15.39
N GLU A 84 28.08 -7.24 -14.19
CA GLU A 84 29.40 -7.87 -13.97
C GLU A 84 29.42 -9.24 -13.29
N SER A 85 28.28 -9.84 -12.92
CA SER A 85 28.37 -10.97 -12.00
C SER A 85 27.43 -12.15 -12.19
N ILE A 86 26.80 -12.32 -13.34
CA ILE A 86 25.96 -13.50 -13.60
C ILE A 86 26.58 -14.33 -14.73
N ASN A 87 27.82 -14.76 -14.54
CA ASN A 87 28.44 -15.86 -15.24
C ASN A 87 28.78 -16.96 -14.23
N LYS A 88 27.80 -17.53 -13.56
CA LYS A 88 27.92 -18.85 -12.96
C LYS A 88 26.64 -19.60 -13.27
N GLU A 89 26.84 -20.74 -13.93
CA GLU A 89 25.84 -21.75 -14.17
C GLU A 89 24.95 -21.90 -12.96
N SER A 90 23.74 -21.32 -13.04
CA SER A 90 22.68 -21.80 -12.19
C SER A 90 22.47 -23.23 -12.62
N SER A 91 23.06 -24.16 -11.87
CA SER A 91 22.73 -25.58 -12.01
C SER A 91 21.23 -25.66 -12.08
N LYS A 92 20.66 -25.99 -13.24
CA LYS A 92 19.26 -26.26 -13.46
C LYS A 92 18.88 -27.40 -12.51
N LYS A 93 18.60 -27.05 -11.24
CA LYS A 93 18.16 -28.02 -10.26
C LYS A 93 16.82 -28.52 -10.75
N LYS A 94 16.63 -29.82 -10.81
CA LYS A 94 15.38 -30.51 -11.07
C LYS A 94 14.43 -30.29 -9.88
N LEU A 95 13.92 -29.04 -9.75
CA LEU A 95 12.94 -28.71 -8.72
C LEU A 95 11.54 -28.97 -9.27
N THR A 96 10.78 -29.77 -8.58
CA THR A 96 9.37 -30.07 -8.90
C THR A 96 8.39 -29.35 -7.99
N SER A 97 8.84 -28.84 -6.84
CA SER A 97 7.97 -28.13 -5.89
C SER A 97 8.74 -27.07 -5.07
N LEU A 98 8.03 -26.03 -4.66
CA LEU A 98 8.49 -25.06 -3.65
C LEU A 98 8.83 -25.72 -2.31
N ARG A 99 8.26 -26.86 -2.01
CA ARG A 99 8.54 -27.65 -0.80
C ARG A 99 9.95 -28.25 -0.76
N GLN A 100 10.63 -28.34 -1.92
CA GLN A 100 11.98 -28.88 -2.05
C GLN A 100 13.08 -27.85 -1.92
N LEU A 101 12.75 -26.57 -1.70
CA LEU A 101 13.74 -25.54 -1.52
C LEU A 101 14.45 -25.70 -0.17
N ASN A 102 15.76 -25.73 -0.21
CA ASN A 102 16.58 -25.75 0.98
C ASN A 102 17.13 -24.33 1.30
N HIS A 103 17.72 -24.19 2.48
CA HIS A 103 18.27 -22.93 2.96
C HIS A 103 19.36 -22.35 2.04
N ASN A 104 20.14 -23.18 1.32
CA ASN A 104 21.18 -22.69 0.41
C ASN A 104 20.58 -21.98 -0.80
N ILE A 105 19.52 -22.55 -1.40
CA ILE A 105 18.82 -21.93 -2.54
C ILE A 105 18.18 -20.62 -2.12
N LEU A 106 17.55 -20.61 -0.95
CA LEU A 106 16.89 -19.40 -0.43
C LEU A 106 17.91 -18.33 -0.04
N ARG A 107 19.07 -18.72 0.55
CA ARG A 107 20.17 -17.78 0.86
C ARG A 107 20.68 -17.13 -0.42
N ASP A 108 20.90 -17.90 -1.48
CA ASP A 108 21.33 -17.35 -2.76
C ASP A 108 20.25 -16.41 -3.35
N PHE A 109 19.00 -16.78 -3.26
CA PHE A 109 17.89 -15.87 -3.66
C PHE A 109 17.94 -14.53 -2.90
N PHE A 110 18.11 -14.53 -1.57
CA PHE A 110 18.23 -13.30 -0.79
C PHE A 110 19.46 -12.48 -1.14
N PHE A 111 20.58 -13.15 -1.40
CA PHE A 111 21.79 -12.52 -1.90
C PHE A 111 21.56 -11.83 -3.25
N GLN A 112 20.87 -12.51 -4.17
CA GLN A 112 20.52 -11.93 -5.47
C GLN A 112 19.54 -10.76 -5.34
N LEU A 113 18.57 -10.81 -4.42
CA LEU A 113 17.70 -9.66 -4.13
C LEU A 113 18.53 -8.44 -3.67
N GLU A 114 19.51 -8.65 -2.80
CA GLU A 114 20.39 -7.59 -2.32
C GLU A 114 21.23 -7.00 -3.44
N LYS A 115 21.92 -7.85 -4.18
CA LYS A 115 22.75 -7.47 -5.32
C LYS A 115 21.96 -6.71 -6.40
N ASN A 116 20.70 -7.04 -6.56
CA ASN A 116 19.77 -6.33 -7.47
C ASN A 116 19.13 -5.08 -6.85
N GLY A 117 19.62 -4.60 -5.70
CA GLY A 117 19.21 -3.35 -5.06
C GLY A 117 17.80 -3.37 -4.47
N PHE A 118 17.28 -4.54 -4.09
CA PHE A 118 16.04 -4.61 -3.33
C PHE A 118 16.23 -4.03 -1.94
N LYS A 119 15.33 -3.13 -1.53
CA LYS A 119 15.38 -2.51 -0.20
C LYS A 119 15.23 -3.56 0.90
N ASN A 120 15.86 -3.33 2.04
CA ASN A 120 15.73 -4.20 3.22
C ASN A 120 14.27 -4.43 3.61
N THR A 121 13.40 -3.42 3.50
CA THR A 121 11.95 -3.55 3.74
C THR A 121 11.29 -4.58 2.85
N SER A 122 11.66 -4.62 1.55
CA SER A 122 11.15 -5.63 0.62
C SER A 122 11.71 -7.01 0.93
N ARG A 123 13.02 -7.12 1.20
CA ARG A 123 13.67 -8.38 1.57
C ARG A 123 13.10 -8.95 2.88
N ALA A 124 12.88 -8.09 3.90
CA ALA A 124 12.25 -8.50 5.15
C ALA A 124 10.80 -8.98 4.96
N ARG A 125 10.05 -8.40 4.01
CA ARG A 125 8.73 -8.91 3.64
C ARG A 125 8.83 -10.29 2.98
N PHE A 126 9.73 -10.48 2.00
CA PHE A 126 9.99 -11.79 1.40
C PHE A 126 10.30 -12.85 2.45
N HIS A 127 11.19 -12.53 3.39
CA HIS A 127 11.50 -13.42 4.50
C HIS A 127 10.24 -13.80 5.29
N SER A 128 9.41 -12.80 5.65
CA SER A 128 8.16 -13.05 6.39
C SER A 128 7.14 -13.87 5.58
N THR A 129 7.05 -13.64 4.26
CA THR A 129 6.19 -14.40 3.36
C THR A 129 6.60 -15.88 3.31
N LEU A 130 7.89 -16.14 3.10
CA LEU A 130 8.42 -17.50 3.03
C LEU A 130 8.35 -18.20 4.39
N LYS A 131 8.66 -17.49 5.49
CA LYS A 131 8.52 -18.06 6.84
C LYS A 131 7.10 -18.54 7.10
N GLN A 132 6.09 -17.73 6.81
CA GLN A 132 4.68 -18.12 7.00
C GLN A 132 4.29 -19.32 6.13
N PHE A 133 4.80 -19.42 4.91
CA PHE A 133 4.56 -20.55 4.03
C PHE A 133 5.16 -21.84 4.60
N TYR A 134 6.44 -21.83 4.96
CA TYR A 134 7.09 -23.04 5.49
C TYR A 134 6.60 -23.39 6.90
N ASP A 135 6.22 -22.44 7.75
CA ASP A 135 5.55 -22.70 9.03
C ASP A 135 4.20 -23.40 8.80
N TYR A 136 3.45 -23.03 7.75
CA TYR A 136 2.21 -23.69 7.36
C TYR A 136 2.50 -25.11 6.84
N GLU A 137 3.43 -25.25 5.89
CA GLU A 137 3.78 -26.55 5.29
C GLU A 137 4.34 -27.54 6.33
N LEU A 138 5.09 -27.03 7.32
CA LEU A 138 5.59 -27.83 8.44
C LEU A 138 4.44 -28.35 9.31
N LYS A 139 3.45 -27.50 9.62
CA LYS A 139 2.23 -27.91 10.36
C LYS A 139 1.42 -28.95 9.61
N GLN A 140 1.39 -28.87 8.28
CA GLN A 140 0.73 -29.86 7.42
C GLN A 140 1.58 -31.12 7.22
N LYS A 141 2.78 -31.21 7.82
CA LYS A 141 3.74 -32.32 7.66
C LYS A 141 4.19 -32.55 6.20
N ASN A 142 4.11 -31.52 5.37
CA ASN A 142 4.52 -31.56 3.97
C ASN A 142 6.03 -31.29 3.78
N VAL A 143 6.68 -30.72 4.79
CA VAL A 143 8.13 -30.50 4.88
C VAL A 143 8.63 -30.94 6.25
N VAL A 144 9.92 -31.28 6.35
CA VAL A 144 10.53 -31.76 7.58
C VAL A 144 11.04 -30.59 8.45
N GLU A 145 11.47 -29.51 7.80
CA GLU A 145 12.02 -28.31 8.46
C GLU A 145 11.62 -27.04 7.74
N ASN A 146 11.74 -25.91 8.42
CA ASN A 146 11.54 -24.61 7.81
C ASN A 146 12.89 -24.04 7.35
N PRO A 147 13.22 -24.04 6.04
CA PRO A 147 14.54 -23.63 5.56
C PRO A 147 14.82 -22.11 5.75
N ILE A 148 13.80 -21.30 6.03
CA ILE A 148 13.94 -19.86 6.29
C ILE A 148 14.51 -19.57 7.69
N GLU A 149 14.38 -20.50 8.62
CA GLU A 149 14.92 -20.29 9.97
C GLU A 149 16.46 -20.20 10.00
N PHE A 150 17.12 -20.74 8.98
CA PHE A 150 18.59 -20.65 8.79
C PHE A 150 19.03 -19.35 8.09
N ILE A 151 18.10 -18.41 7.87
CA ILE A 151 18.38 -17.15 7.16
C ILE A 151 17.93 -15.98 8.03
N ASP A 152 18.87 -15.12 8.38
CA ASP A 152 18.55 -13.94 9.17
C ASP A 152 17.61 -12.99 8.43
N LYS A 153 16.60 -12.53 9.15
CA LYS A 153 15.70 -11.53 8.62
C LYS A 153 16.44 -10.21 8.41
N PRO A 154 16.44 -9.64 7.19
CA PRO A 154 17.10 -8.38 6.92
C PRO A 154 16.66 -7.27 7.88
N SER A 155 17.62 -6.61 8.52
CA SER A 155 17.33 -5.51 9.43
C SER A 155 16.77 -4.31 8.67
N VAL A 156 15.69 -3.74 9.18
CA VAL A 156 15.04 -2.56 8.61
C VAL A 156 15.32 -1.39 9.54
N LYS A 157 16.27 -0.53 9.18
CA LYS A 157 16.45 0.74 9.88
C LYS A 157 15.18 1.58 9.70
N ARG A 158 14.53 1.90 10.81
CA ARG A 158 13.41 2.85 10.80
C ARG A 158 14.01 4.25 10.77
N ASN A 159 14.11 4.84 9.59
CA ASN A 159 14.41 6.26 9.50
C ASN A 159 13.22 7.02 10.12
N LEU A 160 13.52 8.01 10.97
CA LEU A 160 12.49 8.92 11.45
C LEU A 160 11.80 9.55 10.21
N PRO A 161 10.48 9.45 10.14
CA PRO A 161 9.76 10.01 9.00
C PRO A 161 9.92 11.53 8.99
N THR A 162 10.31 12.10 7.85
CA THR A 162 10.29 13.54 7.65
C THR A 162 8.84 13.99 7.61
N VAL A 163 8.43 14.77 8.61
CA VAL A 163 7.08 15.34 8.71
C VAL A 163 7.08 16.67 7.95
N LEU A 164 6.03 16.90 7.14
CA LEU A 164 5.77 18.23 6.58
C LEU A 164 5.39 19.14 7.74
N ASN A 165 6.03 20.30 7.85
CA ASN A 165 5.66 21.28 8.86
C ASN A 165 4.40 22.10 8.43
N GLU A 166 3.82 22.86 9.37
CA GLU A 166 2.61 23.66 9.10
C GLU A 166 2.86 24.68 7.97
N LYS A 167 4.06 25.28 7.91
CA LYS A 167 4.44 26.25 6.88
C LYS A 167 4.51 25.59 5.49
N ASP A 168 4.97 24.35 5.41
CA ASP A 168 4.99 23.59 4.14
C ASP A 168 3.57 23.37 3.61
N ILE A 169 2.62 23.05 4.51
CA ILE A 169 1.21 22.87 4.17
C ILE A 169 0.58 24.19 3.73
N ASP A 170 0.80 25.28 4.45
CA ASP A 170 0.30 26.60 4.07
C ASP A 170 0.88 27.06 2.73
N SER A 171 2.17 26.84 2.50
CA SER A 171 2.84 27.15 1.23
C SER A 171 2.22 26.34 0.08
N LEU A 172 1.95 25.06 0.31
CA LEU A 172 1.28 24.16 -0.63
C LEU A 172 -0.12 24.68 -1.02
N LEU A 173 -0.94 24.98 -0.02
CA LEU A 173 -2.31 25.45 -0.24
C LEU A 173 -2.34 26.85 -0.91
N ASN A 174 -1.41 27.73 -0.54
CA ASN A 174 -1.27 29.03 -1.16
C ASN A 174 -0.80 28.94 -2.62
N HIS A 175 0.13 28.03 -2.94
CA HIS A 175 0.57 27.77 -4.31
C HIS A 175 -0.60 27.32 -5.20
N ILE A 176 -1.40 26.37 -4.74
CA ILE A 176 -2.58 25.89 -5.46
C ILE A 176 -3.59 27.02 -5.69
N ARG A 177 -3.83 27.85 -4.67
CA ARG A 177 -4.72 29.00 -4.78
C ARG A 177 -4.24 30.01 -5.82
N LYS A 178 -2.97 30.37 -5.78
CA LYS A 178 -2.36 31.31 -6.76
C LYS A 178 -2.47 30.78 -8.18
N ASN A 179 -2.18 29.50 -8.40
CA ASN A 179 -2.28 28.87 -9.72
C ASN A 179 -3.71 28.75 -10.24
N SER A 180 -4.69 28.60 -9.34
CA SER A 180 -6.11 28.63 -9.71
C SER A 180 -6.55 30.01 -10.20
N LEU A 181 -6.08 31.08 -9.56
CA LEU A 181 -6.46 32.46 -9.90
C LEU A 181 -5.77 33.00 -11.17
N LYS A 182 -4.55 32.52 -11.45
CA LYS A 182 -3.73 32.99 -12.59
C LYS A 182 -4.07 32.32 -13.92
N SER A 183 -4.98 31.36 -13.94
CA SER A 183 -5.27 30.57 -15.14
C SER A 183 -6.53 31.04 -15.83
N ASP A 184 -6.44 31.45 -17.11
CA ASP A 184 -7.57 31.76 -17.98
C ASP A 184 -8.31 30.52 -18.46
N SER A 185 -7.71 29.32 -18.34
CA SER A 185 -8.33 28.06 -18.74
C SER A 185 -9.25 27.50 -17.66
N ILE A 186 -10.54 27.36 -17.99
CA ILE A 186 -11.57 26.75 -17.15
C ILE A 186 -11.16 25.32 -16.71
N ALA A 187 -10.59 24.54 -17.64
CA ALA A 187 -10.13 23.18 -17.35
C ALA A 187 -9.01 23.17 -16.30
N LYS A 188 -8.06 24.12 -16.36
CA LYS A 188 -6.99 24.24 -15.40
C LYS A 188 -7.50 24.73 -14.04
N GLN A 189 -8.46 25.66 -14.03
CA GLN A 189 -9.13 26.10 -12.79
C GLN A 189 -9.88 24.92 -12.13
N LYS A 190 -10.65 24.12 -12.90
CA LYS A 190 -11.32 22.92 -12.43
C LYS A 190 -10.31 21.92 -11.84
N LYS A 191 -9.18 21.65 -12.55
CA LYS A 191 -8.09 20.81 -12.05
C LYS A 191 -7.55 21.31 -10.71
N MET A 192 -7.30 22.61 -10.56
CA MET A 192 -6.75 23.19 -9.32
C MET A 192 -7.77 23.08 -8.16
N LYS A 193 -9.06 23.31 -8.40
CA LYS A 193 -10.12 23.12 -7.38
C LYS A 193 -10.21 21.67 -6.91
N LYS A 194 -10.12 20.70 -7.85
CA LYS A 194 -10.04 19.26 -7.52
C LYS A 194 -8.86 18.97 -6.61
N ILE A 195 -7.68 19.46 -6.97
CA ILE A 195 -6.44 19.26 -6.22
C ILE A 195 -6.53 19.88 -4.82
N LYS A 196 -7.04 21.12 -4.72
CA LYS A 196 -7.26 21.80 -3.44
C LYS A 196 -8.18 20.99 -2.54
N CYS A 197 -9.33 20.55 -3.06
CA CYS A 197 -10.29 19.73 -2.33
C CYS A 197 -9.65 18.43 -1.81
N LEU A 198 -8.91 17.73 -2.66
CA LEU A 198 -8.21 16.49 -2.33
C LEU A 198 -7.22 16.69 -1.17
N ILE A 199 -6.38 17.74 -1.23
CA ILE A 199 -5.35 18.00 -0.23
C ILE A 199 -5.98 18.49 1.09
N GLU A 200 -6.97 19.38 1.03
CA GLU A 200 -7.69 19.87 2.21
C GLU A 200 -8.38 18.72 2.95
N ILE A 201 -9.03 17.79 2.24
CA ILE A 201 -9.64 16.61 2.86
C ILE A 201 -8.57 15.71 3.49
N LEU A 202 -7.51 15.34 2.75
CA LEU A 202 -6.45 14.48 3.28
C LEU A 202 -5.81 15.05 4.54
N TYR A 203 -5.52 16.35 4.54
CA TYR A 203 -4.85 16.99 5.66
C TYR A 203 -5.80 17.27 6.83
N SER A 204 -7.06 17.63 6.58
CA SER A 204 -8.00 17.94 7.67
C SER A 204 -8.54 16.70 8.38
N THR A 205 -8.59 15.55 7.70
CA THR A 205 -9.21 14.32 8.22
C THR A 205 -8.22 13.21 8.53
N GLY A 206 -7.01 13.29 7.96
CA GLY A 206 -6.03 12.22 8.02
C GLY A 206 -6.46 10.92 7.34
N LEU A 207 -7.37 10.96 6.37
CA LEU A 207 -7.86 9.77 5.65
C LEU A 207 -6.73 8.98 4.99
N ARG A 208 -6.91 7.65 4.91
CA ARG A 208 -6.10 6.82 4.01
C ARG A 208 -6.48 7.13 2.55
N VAL A 209 -5.52 7.03 1.63
CA VAL A 209 -5.81 7.24 0.21
C VAL A 209 -6.93 6.32 -0.30
N SER A 210 -7.06 5.10 0.22
CA SER A 210 -8.15 4.18 -0.11
C SER A 210 -9.51 4.64 0.38
N GLU A 211 -9.58 5.31 1.51
CA GLU A 211 -10.82 5.91 2.03
C GLU A 211 -11.20 7.12 1.17
N LEU A 212 -10.24 7.98 0.84
CA LEU A 212 -10.47 9.17 0.00
C LEU A 212 -11.01 8.84 -1.40
N ILE A 213 -10.41 7.86 -2.09
CA ILE A 213 -10.81 7.53 -3.47
C ILE A 213 -12.21 6.92 -3.56
N ASN A 214 -12.65 6.24 -2.51
CA ASN A 214 -13.98 5.62 -2.41
C ASN A 214 -15.02 6.54 -1.77
N LEU A 215 -14.67 7.78 -1.40
CA LEU A 215 -15.59 8.71 -0.74
C LEU A 215 -16.71 9.12 -1.70
N LYS A 216 -17.95 8.87 -1.29
CA LYS A 216 -19.15 9.27 -2.03
C LYS A 216 -19.63 10.64 -1.57
N ILE A 217 -20.33 11.35 -2.46
CA ILE A 217 -20.89 12.67 -2.15
C ILE A 217 -21.95 12.54 -1.02
N GLY A 218 -22.73 11.44 -1.04
CA GLY A 218 -23.73 11.16 -0.03
C GLY A 218 -23.18 10.88 1.38
N ASP A 219 -21.89 10.54 1.49
CA ASP A 219 -21.24 10.30 2.78
C ASP A 219 -20.77 11.58 3.48
N ILE A 220 -21.01 12.77 2.87
CA ILE A 220 -20.47 14.06 3.32
C ILE A 220 -21.60 14.94 3.87
N ASP A 221 -21.55 15.26 5.15
CA ASP A 221 -22.40 16.29 5.77
C ASP A 221 -21.60 17.60 5.90
N LEU A 222 -21.89 18.54 4.99
CA LEU A 222 -21.23 19.84 4.96
C LEU A 222 -21.62 20.76 6.12
N ASN A 223 -22.80 20.54 6.74
CA ASN A 223 -23.28 21.33 7.86
C ASN A 223 -22.60 20.89 9.16
N LYS A 224 -22.56 19.58 9.40
CA LYS A 224 -21.86 18.99 10.55
C LYS A 224 -20.35 18.93 10.34
N ARG A 225 -19.86 19.15 9.12
CA ARG A 225 -18.46 19.00 8.73
C ARG A 225 -17.92 17.60 9.04
N THR A 226 -18.70 16.58 8.72
CA THR A 226 -18.39 15.17 8.94
C THR A 226 -18.45 14.40 7.61
N LEU A 227 -17.72 13.33 7.54
CA LEU A 227 -17.83 12.34 6.48
C LEU A 227 -17.74 10.94 7.05
N VAL A 228 -18.51 10.03 6.47
CA VAL A 228 -18.53 8.63 6.85
C VAL A 228 -17.48 7.89 5.99
N VAL A 229 -16.62 7.12 6.62
CA VAL A 229 -15.62 6.31 5.91
C VAL A 229 -15.62 4.87 6.40
N PHE A 230 -15.38 3.97 5.46
CA PHE A 230 -15.30 2.55 5.70
C PHE A 230 -13.83 2.12 5.86
N GLY A 231 -13.50 1.63 7.04
CA GLY A 231 -12.17 1.14 7.37
C GLY A 231 -11.95 -0.32 6.98
N LYS A 232 -10.83 -0.89 7.44
CA LYS A 232 -10.53 -2.31 7.25
C LYS A 232 -11.62 -3.19 7.91
N GLY A 233 -12.17 -4.12 7.14
CA GLY A 233 -13.23 -5.02 7.62
C GLY A 233 -14.64 -4.41 7.60
N GLY A 234 -14.88 -3.34 6.83
CA GLY A 234 -16.20 -2.72 6.69
C GLY A 234 -16.65 -1.88 7.88
N LYS A 235 -15.80 -1.63 8.87
CA LYS A 235 -16.15 -0.79 10.02
C LYS A 235 -16.26 0.66 9.59
N GLU A 236 -17.42 1.24 9.89
CA GLU A 236 -17.69 2.67 9.69
C GLU A 236 -17.03 3.50 10.79
N ARG A 237 -16.57 4.68 10.41
CA ARG A 237 -16.21 5.75 11.33
C ARG A 237 -16.50 7.11 10.76
N ASN A 238 -16.78 8.05 11.63
CA ASN A 238 -16.85 9.46 11.27
C ASN A 238 -15.43 10.05 11.18
N ALA A 239 -15.21 10.88 10.17
CA ALA A 239 -14.05 11.74 10.09
C ALA A 239 -14.53 13.20 10.00
N TYR A 240 -13.81 14.09 10.68
CA TYR A 240 -14.18 15.49 10.83
C TYR A 240 -13.26 16.36 10.00
N PHE A 241 -13.80 17.36 9.32
CA PHE A 241 -13.03 18.25 8.49
C PHE A 241 -13.24 19.73 8.84
N THR A 242 -12.25 20.54 8.50
CA THR A 242 -12.22 21.97 8.81
C THR A 242 -13.15 22.77 7.91
N ALA A 243 -13.45 24.01 8.30
CA ALA A 243 -14.22 24.94 7.49
C ALA A 243 -13.54 25.24 6.13
N LYS A 244 -12.18 25.23 6.08
CA LYS A 244 -11.43 25.40 4.84
C LYS A 244 -11.67 24.21 3.89
N ALA A 245 -11.67 22.97 4.41
CA ALA A 245 -12.02 21.79 3.63
C ALA A 245 -13.47 21.82 3.16
N SER A 246 -14.43 22.23 4.01
CA SER A 246 -15.84 22.42 3.63
C SER A 246 -15.98 23.37 2.44
N LYS A 247 -15.29 24.50 2.49
CA LYS A 247 -15.27 25.47 1.38
C LYS A 247 -14.67 24.85 0.11
N ALA A 248 -13.56 24.13 0.23
CA ALA A 248 -12.92 23.47 -0.92
C ALA A 248 -13.81 22.37 -1.55
N ILE A 249 -14.56 21.62 -0.73
CA ILE A 249 -15.55 20.64 -1.20
C ILE A 249 -16.65 21.34 -1.99
N LYS A 250 -17.25 22.41 -1.43
CA LYS A 250 -18.29 23.20 -2.12
C LYS A 250 -17.79 23.77 -3.45
N GLU A 251 -16.59 24.36 -3.47
CA GLU A 251 -15.97 24.91 -4.67
C GLU A 251 -15.72 23.83 -5.75
N TRP A 252 -15.38 22.61 -5.32
CA TRP A 252 -15.19 21.48 -6.23
C TRP A 252 -16.52 20.96 -6.77
N LEU A 253 -17.50 20.71 -5.93
CA LEU A 253 -18.84 20.24 -6.32
C LEU A 253 -19.52 21.19 -7.29
N ASN A 254 -19.43 22.51 -7.06
CA ASN A 254 -19.98 23.51 -7.98
C ASN A 254 -19.34 23.50 -9.38
N CYS A 255 -18.13 23.01 -9.50
CA CYS A 255 -17.42 22.89 -10.79
C CYS A 255 -17.52 21.51 -11.41
N ASN A 256 -18.10 20.55 -10.70
CA ASN A 256 -18.24 19.16 -11.14
C ASN A 256 -19.69 18.67 -10.91
N PRO A 257 -20.65 19.22 -11.65
CA PRO A 257 -22.07 18.91 -11.49
C PRO A 257 -22.46 17.52 -12.00
N ASP A 258 -21.49 16.72 -12.50
CA ASP A 258 -21.75 15.41 -13.06
C ASP A 258 -22.37 14.48 -12.02
N SER A 259 -23.28 13.62 -12.48
CA SER A 259 -24.08 12.66 -11.72
C SER A 259 -23.29 11.48 -11.13
N SER A 260 -22.02 11.66 -10.86
CA SER A 260 -21.22 10.62 -10.21
C SER A 260 -21.52 10.55 -8.71
N GLU A 261 -21.65 9.34 -8.18
CA GLU A 261 -21.77 9.13 -6.75
C GLU A 261 -20.47 9.47 -5.98
N PHE A 262 -19.31 9.40 -6.66
CA PHE A 262 -18.00 9.64 -6.03
C PHE A 262 -17.63 11.12 -6.01
N LEU A 263 -17.02 11.55 -4.89
CA LEU A 263 -16.51 12.92 -4.78
C LEU A 263 -15.42 13.22 -5.82
N PHE A 264 -14.61 12.23 -6.16
CA PHE A 264 -13.53 12.36 -7.17
C PHE A 264 -13.75 11.36 -8.30
N PRO A 265 -14.65 11.68 -9.26
CA PRO A 265 -14.96 10.79 -10.36
C PRO A 265 -13.79 10.62 -11.35
N SER A 266 -13.83 9.50 -12.09
CA SER A 266 -12.93 9.18 -13.19
C SER A 266 -13.63 8.30 -14.21
N HIS A 267 -13.22 8.38 -15.48
CA HIS A 267 -13.78 7.56 -16.57
C HIS A 267 -13.27 6.10 -16.57
N GLY A 268 -12.43 5.70 -15.59
CA GLY A 268 -11.98 4.31 -15.47
C GLY A 268 -13.09 3.37 -14.99
N VAL A 269 -12.86 2.06 -15.10
CA VAL A 269 -13.80 0.99 -14.69
C VAL A 269 -14.33 1.14 -13.27
N SER A 270 -13.55 1.69 -12.35
CA SER A 270 -13.95 1.93 -10.95
C SER A 270 -14.87 3.15 -10.76
N GLY A 271 -15.08 3.98 -11.77
CA GLY A 271 -15.85 5.22 -11.68
C GLY A 271 -15.22 6.35 -10.85
N HIS A 272 -14.14 6.06 -10.12
CA HIS A 272 -13.46 7.01 -9.25
C HIS A 272 -11.95 7.11 -9.55
N ILE A 273 -11.31 8.17 -9.03
CA ILE A 273 -9.86 8.37 -9.14
C ILE A 273 -9.07 7.20 -8.52
N THR A 274 -7.95 6.81 -9.13
CA THR A 274 -7.09 5.74 -8.61
C THR A 274 -6.07 6.26 -7.60
N ARG A 275 -5.51 5.36 -6.78
CA ARG A 275 -4.39 5.68 -5.87
C ARG A 275 -3.19 6.23 -6.62
N ASP A 276 -2.89 5.66 -7.79
CA ASP A 276 -1.76 6.09 -8.62
C ASP A 276 -1.98 7.50 -9.17
N SER A 277 -3.22 7.84 -9.56
CA SER A 277 -3.56 9.19 -9.98
C SER A 277 -3.41 10.21 -8.84
N VAL A 278 -3.82 9.86 -7.60
CA VAL A 278 -3.59 10.73 -6.43
C VAL A 278 -2.11 10.92 -6.18
N ASN A 279 -1.31 9.85 -6.19
CA ASN A 279 0.13 9.93 -6.02
C ASN A 279 0.80 10.77 -7.10
N LYS A 280 0.37 10.63 -8.36
CA LYS A 280 0.87 11.42 -9.49
C LYS A 280 0.59 12.92 -9.30
N ILE A 281 -0.65 13.27 -8.94
CA ILE A 281 -1.04 14.66 -8.63
C ILE A 281 -0.14 15.26 -7.54
N LEU A 282 0.03 14.56 -6.42
CA LEU A 282 0.84 15.04 -5.32
C LEU A 282 2.33 15.14 -5.69
N SER A 283 2.83 14.21 -6.51
CA SER A 283 4.20 14.26 -7.02
C SER A 283 4.44 15.46 -7.96
N GLU A 284 3.49 15.75 -8.85
CA GLU A 284 3.56 16.93 -9.75
C GLU A 284 3.66 18.22 -8.94
N ILE A 285 2.80 18.40 -7.94
CA ILE A 285 2.82 19.58 -7.07
C ILE A 285 4.11 19.65 -6.24
N SER A 286 4.61 18.50 -5.76
CA SER A 286 5.87 18.45 -5.03
C SER A 286 7.04 19.00 -5.87
N ILE A 287 7.05 18.67 -7.16
CA ILE A 287 8.05 19.18 -8.11
C ILE A 287 7.88 20.70 -8.34
N GLU A 288 6.64 21.15 -8.56
CA GLU A 288 6.33 22.59 -8.78
C GLU A 288 6.75 23.46 -7.57
N LEU A 289 6.70 22.90 -6.37
CA LEU A 289 7.13 23.57 -5.14
C LEU A 289 8.63 23.45 -4.84
N GLY A 290 9.41 22.79 -5.71
CA GLY A 290 10.83 22.52 -5.46
C GLY A 290 11.08 21.51 -4.34
N LEU A 291 10.05 20.78 -3.91
CA LEU A 291 10.19 19.70 -2.95
C LEU A 291 10.73 18.45 -3.65
N ASN A 292 11.54 17.65 -2.96
CA ASN A 292 12.01 16.37 -3.53
C ASN A 292 10.83 15.45 -3.87
N ASN A 293 10.92 14.68 -4.96
CA ASN A 293 9.85 13.82 -5.54
C ASN A 293 9.08 12.91 -4.58
N ASN A 294 9.56 12.72 -3.36
CA ASN A 294 8.94 11.87 -2.34
C ASN A 294 8.45 12.63 -1.11
N GLN A 295 8.43 13.96 -1.12
CA GLN A 295 8.06 14.72 0.07
C GLN A 295 6.54 14.83 0.26
N LEU A 296 5.75 14.89 -0.82
CA LEU A 296 4.29 14.98 -0.73
C LEU A 296 3.63 13.65 -1.15
N THR A 297 3.05 12.95 -0.18
CA THR A 297 2.27 11.72 -0.39
C THR A 297 1.05 11.71 0.52
N PRO A 298 -0.01 10.95 0.20
CA PRO A 298 -1.18 10.84 1.10
C PRO A 298 -0.79 10.37 2.50
N HIS A 299 0.19 9.47 2.60
CA HIS A 299 0.66 8.98 3.89
C HIS A 299 1.38 10.07 4.70
N LYS A 300 2.18 10.93 4.05
CA LYS A 300 2.85 12.05 4.71
C LYS A 300 1.89 13.15 5.13
N LEU A 301 0.83 13.43 4.35
CA LEU A 301 -0.24 14.35 4.75
C LEU A 301 -0.98 13.83 5.99
N ARG A 302 -1.31 12.54 6.02
CA ARG A 302 -1.90 11.90 7.18
C ARG A 302 -0.97 11.93 8.39
N HIS A 303 0.33 11.71 8.19
CA HIS A 303 1.31 11.79 9.27
C HIS A 303 1.48 13.22 9.79
N ALA A 304 1.49 14.22 8.90
CA ALA A 304 1.50 15.62 9.28
C ALA A 304 0.25 15.99 10.09
N PHE A 305 -0.96 15.56 9.65
CA PHE A 305 -2.19 15.71 10.43
C PHE A 305 -2.02 15.20 11.87
N ALA A 306 -1.58 13.92 12.02
CA ALA A 306 -1.42 13.30 13.34
C ALA A 306 -0.40 14.05 14.21
N THR A 307 0.77 14.39 13.65
CA THR A 307 1.84 15.08 14.38
C THR A 307 1.46 16.50 14.76
N HIS A 308 0.80 17.25 13.85
CA HIS A 308 0.37 18.61 14.14
C HIS A 308 -0.73 18.67 15.20
N MET A 309 -1.68 17.73 15.16
CA MET A 309 -2.71 17.57 16.21
C MET A 309 -2.06 17.28 17.56
N LEU A 310 -1.10 16.35 17.61
CA LEU A 310 -0.36 16.01 18.83
C LEU A 310 0.41 17.22 19.37
N ASN A 311 1.11 17.96 18.50
CA ASN A 311 1.87 19.16 18.87
C ASN A 311 0.96 20.30 19.40
N LYS A 312 -0.31 20.32 19.00
CA LYS A 312 -1.32 21.27 19.53
C LYS A 312 -2.01 20.76 20.81
N GLY A 313 -1.56 19.64 21.36
CA GLY A 313 -2.05 19.12 22.64
C GLY A 313 -3.25 18.16 22.54
N ALA A 314 -3.56 17.65 21.35
CA ALA A 314 -4.58 16.62 21.22
C ALA A 314 -4.11 15.29 21.86
N ASP A 315 -5.01 14.60 22.55
CA ASP A 315 -4.72 13.30 23.13
C ASP A 315 -4.41 12.27 22.04
N ILE A 316 -3.36 11.47 22.24
CA ILE A 316 -2.91 10.45 21.30
C ILE A 316 -4.01 9.40 21.02
N ARG A 317 -4.86 9.10 22.02
CA ARG A 317 -5.96 8.15 21.87
C ARG A 317 -7.05 8.70 20.94
N VAL A 318 -7.37 10.00 21.06
CA VAL A 318 -8.29 10.68 20.15
C VAL A 318 -7.74 10.66 18.72
N ILE A 319 -6.44 10.94 18.54
CA ILE A 319 -5.80 10.88 17.22
C ILE A 319 -5.85 9.46 16.66
N GLN A 320 -5.58 8.43 17.46
CA GLN A 320 -5.66 7.03 17.03
C GLN A 320 -7.07 6.64 16.58
N GLN A 321 -8.10 7.10 17.30
CA GLN A 321 -9.50 6.89 16.95
C GLN A 321 -9.86 7.61 15.64
N LEU A 322 -9.51 8.90 15.50
CA LEU A 322 -9.70 9.68 14.27
C LEU A 322 -9.06 9.00 13.06
N LEU A 323 -7.90 8.42 13.25
CA LEU A 323 -7.17 7.72 12.20
C LEU A 323 -7.69 6.30 11.94
N GLY A 324 -8.54 5.73 12.79
CA GLY A 324 -9.05 4.37 12.67
C GLY A 324 -7.94 3.31 12.78
N HIS A 325 -7.14 3.38 13.84
CA HIS A 325 -6.16 2.36 14.18
C HIS A 325 -6.88 1.22 14.90
N SER A 326 -6.77 0.00 14.37
CA SER A 326 -7.55 -1.19 14.79
C SER A 326 -7.14 -1.81 16.12
N ASN A 327 -6.20 -1.25 16.86
CA ASN A 327 -5.66 -1.83 18.11
C ASN A 327 -6.18 -1.16 19.39
N VAL A 328 -7.38 -0.66 19.39
CA VAL A 328 -8.04 -0.29 20.65
C VAL A 328 -9.26 -1.18 20.82
N SER A 329 -9.03 -2.35 21.41
CA SER A 329 -10.09 -3.16 21.98
C SER A 329 -10.68 -2.40 23.19
N THR A 330 -11.99 -2.39 23.26
CA THR A 330 -12.86 -1.83 24.31
C THR A 330 -13.20 -0.37 24.11
N THR A 331 -14.40 -0.10 23.58
CA THR A 331 -15.26 0.90 24.21
C THR A 331 -16.56 1.11 23.43
N GLU A 332 -17.52 0.23 23.58
CA GLU A 332 -18.92 0.53 23.22
C GLU A 332 -19.59 1.53 24.21
N ILE A 333 -18.94 1.84 25.33
CA ILE A 333 -19.54 2.64 26.43
C ILE A 333 -19.23 4.15 26.30
N TYR A 334 -18.22 4.56 25.51
CA TYR A 334 -17.78 5.97 25.43
C TYR A 334 -18.12 6.67 24.11
N THR A 335 -18.86 6.05 23.21
CA THR A 335 -19.11 6.56 21.84
C THR A 335 -19.80 7.92 21.84
N HIS A 336 -20.73 8.17 22.76
CA HIS A 336 -21.47 9.43 22.81
C HIS A 336 -20.72 10.60 23.47
N ILE A 337 -19.81 10.32 24.41
CA ILE A 337 -19.01 11.35 25.08
C ILE A 337 -17.81 11.72 24.17
N LEU A 338 -17.24 10.73 23.49
CA LEU A 338 -16.09 10.91 22.60
C LEU A 338 -16.43 11.71 21.32
N ASP A 339 -17.66 11.70 20.85
CA ASP A 339 -18.03 12.44 19.64
C ASP A 339 -17.95 13.96 19.85
N SER A 340 -18.43 14.48 20.98
CA SER A 340 -18.36 15.93 21.27
C SER A 340 -16.92 16.38 21.56
N GLU A 341 -16.15 15.62 22.34
CA GLU A 341 -14.74 15.89 22.62
C GLU A 341 -13.87 15.75 21.36
N THR A 342 -14.20 14.80 20.50
CA THR A 342 -13.48 14.56 19.24
C THR A 342 -13.67 15.72 18.27
N VAL A 343 -14.91 16.22 18.12
CA VAL A 343 -15.22 17.40 17.30
C VAL A 343 -14.48 18.62 17.84
N GLU A 344 -14.57 18.87 19.14
CA GLU A 344 -13.93 20.01 19.78
C GLU A 344 -12.40 19.93 19.65
N THR A 345 -11.81 18.75 19.82
CA THR A 345 -10.39 18.49 19.65
C THR A 345 -9.92 18.82 18.23
N VAL A 346 -10.67 18.41 17.19
CA VAL A 346 -10.34 18.75 15.80
C VAL A 346 -10.45 20.24 15.56
N LEU A 347 -11.55 20.86 15.99
CA LEU A 347 -11.77 22.30 15.76
C LEU A 347 -10.76 23.16 16.52
N LYS A 348 -10.39 22.77 17.74
CA LYS A 348 -9.47 23.53 18.60
C LYS A 348 -7.99 23.31 18.23
N ASN A 349 -7.62 22.08 17.92
CA ASN A 349 -6.21 21.68 17.76
C ASN A 349 -5.76 21.50 16.31
N HIS A 350 -6.69 21.54 15.32
CA HIS A 350 -6.26 21.50 13.93
C HIS A 350 -5.66 22.86 13.51
N PRO A 351 -4.47 22.89 12.86
CA PRO A 351 -3.80 24.13 12.46
C PRO A 351 -4.68 25.06 11.62
N LEU A 352 -5.56 24.49 10.78
CA LEU A 352 -6.49 25.24 9.94
C LEU A 352 -7.86 25.51 10.61
N GLY A 353 -8.05 25.12 11.87
CA GLY A 353 -9.33 25.26 12.60
C GLY A 353 -9.62 26.67 13.09
N LYS A 354 -8.59 27.46 13.39
CA LYS A 354 -8.70 28.76 14.08
C LYS A 354 -8.97 29.99 13.17
N SER A 355 -9.27 29.84 11.90
CA SER A 355 -9.38 30.97 10.97
C SER A 355 -10.81 31.30 10.58
N LEU A 356 -11.72 31.42 11.58
CA LEU A 356 -13.05 32.03 11.40
C LEU A 356 -13.43 32.68 12.74
N SER A 357 -12.83 33.78 13.04
CA SER A 357 -13.40 34.92 13.80
C SER A 357 -13.46 36.11 12.90
#